data_429573ca902363aa400cf4ddc2d47460
#
_entry.id   429573ca902363aa400cf4ddc2d47460
#
_cell.length_a   1.000
_cell.length_b   1.000
_cell.length_c   1.000
_cell.angle_alpha   90.00
_cell.angle_beta   90.00
_cell.angle_gamma   90.00
#
_symmetry.space_group_name_H-M   'P 1'
#
loop_
_entity.id
_entity.type
_entity.pdbx_description
1 polymer ?
#
loop_
_entity_poly.entity_id
_entity_poly.type
_entity_poly.pdbx_seq_one_letter_code
_entity_poly.pdbx_strand_id
1 'polypeptide(L)' 'MKIDHIALYVKNLEVSKAFYETFFGAKSNELYHNPKTGLHTYFLTFESGVRLEIMWRPNLS' A
#
# COMPACT_ATOMS: atom_id res chain seq x y z
N MET A 1 11.33 2.47 20.64
CA MET A 1 10.30 1.83 19.82
C MET A 1 10.71 1.85 18.36
N LYS A 2 10.54 0.74 17.69
CA LYS A 2 10.86 0.63 16.26
C LYS A 2 9.59 0.41 15.47
N ILE A 3 9.34 1.27 14.50
CA ILE A 3 8.19 1.12 13.59
C ILE A 3 8.72 0.64 12.25
N ASP A 4 8.32 -0.57 11.85
CA ASP A 4 8.74 -1.15 10.57
C ASP A 4 7.57 -1.40 9.62
N HIS A 5 6.37 -1.03 10.01
CA HIS A 5 5.17 -1.24 9.23
C HIS A 5 4.15 -0.14 9.50
N ILE A 6 3.69 0.51 8.45
CA ILE A 6 2.66 1.54 8.51
C ILE A 6 1.56 1.16 7.53
N ALA A 7 0.29 1.34 7.93
CA ALA A 7 -0.83 1.05 7.07
C ALA A 7 -1.71 2.30 6.92
N LEU A 8 -2.15 2.59 5.70
CA LEU A 8 -3.05 3.71 5.45
C LEU A 8 -3.97 3.46 4.26
N TYR A 9 -5.12 4.12 4.29
CA TYR A 9 -6.07 4.08 3.18
C TYR A 9 -5.77 5.20 2.20
N VAL A 10 -5.92 4.91 0.92
CA VAL A 10 -5.67 5.89 -0.15
C VAL A 10 -6.88 5.95 -1.07
N LYS A 11 -7.03 7.07 -1.78
CA LYS A 11 -8.15 7.27 -2.70
C LYS A 11 -7.95 6.57 -4.03
N ASN A 12 -6.71 6.46 -4.48
CA ASN A 12 -6.38 5.81 -5.73
C ASN A 12 -5.16 4.92 -5.52
N LEU A 13 -5.41 3.62 -5.46
CA LEU A 13 -4.38 2.65 -5.09
C LEU A 13 -3.24 2.60 -6.10
N GLU A 14 -3.57 2.60 -7.41
CA GLU A 14 -2.54 2.50 -8.45
C GLU A 14 -1.68 3.76 -8.54
N VAL A 15 -2.29 4.93 -8.37
CA VAL A 15 -1.55 6.18 -8.36
C VAL A 15 -0.61 6.25 -7.16
N SER A 16 -1.09 5.83 -5.99
CA SER A 16 -0.27 5.83 -4.78
C SER A 16 0.89 4.86 -4.90
N LYS A 17 0.63 3.66 -5.42
CA LYS A 17 1.68 2.66 -5.68
C LYS A 17 2.76 3.25 -6.59
N ALA A 18 2.36 3.83 -7.72
CA ALA A 18 3.28 4.41 -8.68
C ALA A 18 4.10 5.55 -8.07
N PHE A 19 3.48 6.36 -7.23
CA PHE A 19 4.16 7.45 -6.54
C PHE A 19 5.32 6.93 -5.68
N TYR A 20 5.05 5.94 -4.85
CA TYR A 20 6.09 5.40 -3.97
C TYR A 20 7.16 4.64 -4.74
N GLU A 21 6.79 3.93 -5.81
CA GLU A 21 7.77 3.25 -6.65
C GLU A 21 8.69 4.25 -7.36
N THR A 22 8.12 5.34 -7.87
CA THR A 22 8.85 6.32 -8.66
C THR A 22 9.76 7.20 -7.80
N PHE A 23 9.22 7.72 -6.70
CA PHE A 23 9.94 8.73 -5.91
C PHE A 23 10.75 8.15 -4.75
N PHE A 24 10.42 6.95 -4.30
CA PHE A 24 11.12 6.35 -3.16
C PHE A 24 11.76 5.01 -3.49
N GLY A 25 11.62 4.54 -4.73
CA GLY A 25 12.18 3.26 -5.13
C GLY A 25 11.58 2.07 -4.40
N ALA A 26 10.36 2.21 -3.90
CA ALA A 26 9.70 1.12 -3.20
C ALA A 26 9.42 -0.05 -4.16
N LYS A 27 9.36 -1.25 -3.62
CA LYS A 27 8.98 -2.44 -4.36
C LYS A 27 7.65 -2.95 -3.82
N SER A 28 6.68 -3.16 -4.73
CA SER A 28 5.37 -3.63 -4.34
C SER A 28 5.23 -5.13 -4.59
N ASN A 29 4.40 -5.77 -3.76
CA ASN A 29 3.99 -7.14 -4.00
C ASN A 29 2.85 -7.17 -5.01
N GLU A 30 2.30 -8.37 -5.27
CA GLU A 30 1.10 -8.51 -6.06
C GLU A 30 -0.10 -7.93 -5.31
N LEU A 31 -1.09 -7.45 -6.06
CA LEU A 31 -2.31 -6.92 -5.48
C LEU A 31 -3.04 -7.99 -4.67
N TYR A 32 -3.35 -7.67 -3.42
CA TYR A 32 -4.21 -8.51 -2.60
C TYR A 32 -5.63 -7.96 -2.66
N HIS A 33 -6.59 -8.83 -2.91
CA HIS A 33 -7.99 -8.47 -2.99
C HIS A 33 -8.83 -9.37 -2.08
N ASN A 34 -9.60 -8.76 -1.17
CA ASN A 34 -10.54 -9.48 -0.34
C ASN A 34 -11.94 -9.29 -0.94
N PRO A 35 -12.52 -10.34 -1.56
CA PRO A 35 -13.81 -10.19 -2.25
C PRO A 35 -14.98 -9.95 -1.30
N LYS A 36 -14.86 -10.29 -0.03
CA LYS A 36 -15.94 -10.07 0.94
C LYS A 36 -16.13 -8.62 1.31
N THR A 37 -15.03 -7.87 1.40
CA THR A 37 -15.05 -6.46 1.82
C THR A 37 -14.78 -5.51 0.68
N GLY A 38 -14.25 -6.01 -0.45
CA GLY A 38 -13.79 -5.18 -1.55
C GLY A 38 -12.46 -4.51 -1.27
N LEU A 39 -11.77 -4.93 -0.21
CA LEU A 39 -10.48 -4.37 0.15
C LEU A 39 -9.41 -4.77 -0.86
N HIS A 40 -8.66 -3.78 -1.32
CA HIS A 40 -7.49 -3.98 -2.17
C HIS A 40 -6.28 -3.43 -1.46
N THR A 41 -5.18 -4.17 -1.46
CA THR A 41 -3.98 -3.81 -0.70
C THR A 41 -2.73 -4.08 -1.51
N TYR A 42 -1.78 -3.13 -1.43
CA TYR A 42 -0.39 -3.36 -1.83
C TYR A 42 0.50 -3.19 -0.61
N PHE A 43 1.50 -4.04 -0.52
CA PHE A 43 2.58 -3.88 0.46
C PHE A 43 3.80 -3.35 -0.28
N LEU A 44 4.29 -2.20 0.15
CA LEU A 44 5.45 -1.55 -0.43
C LEU A 44 6.62 -1.69 0.51
N THR A 45 7.74 -2.19 0.00
CA THR A 45 8.96 -2.36 0.80
C THR A 45 9.99 -1.35 0.34
N PHE A 46 10.52 -0.59 1.29
CA PHE A 46 11.56 0.40 1.04
C PHE A 46 12.94 -0.21 1.29
N GLU A 47 13.97 0.43 0.73
CA GLU A 47 15.34 -0.03 0.88
C GLU A 47 15.76 -0.13 2.35
N SER A 48 15.24 0.74 3.20
CA SER A 48 15.51 0.73 4.63
C SER A 48 14.93 -0.48 5.36
N GLY A 49 14.07 -1.26 4.70
CA GLY A 49 13.35 -2.36 5.33
C GLY A 49 12.00 -1.99 5.90
N VAL A 50 11.67 -0.70 5.92
CA VAL A 50 10.34 -0.25 6.32
C VAL A 50 9.32 -0.68 5.28
N ARG A 51 8.13 -1.08 5.72
CA ARG A 51 7.05 -1.49 4.84
C ARG A 51 5.85 -0.58 5.03
N LEU A 52 5.19 -0.26 3.91
CA LEU A 52 3.98 0.55 3.89
C LEU A 52 2.87 -0.28 3.26
N GLU A 53 1.78 -0.45 3.97
CA GLU A 53 0.59 -1.10 3.43
C GLU A 53 -0.38 -0.02 2.99
N ILE A 54 -0.66 0.05 1.68
CA ILE A 54 -1.67 0.98 1.16
C ILE A 54 -2.91 0.20 0.81
N MET A 55 -4.08 0.75 1.19
CA MET A 55 -5.35 0.04 1.09
C MET A 55 -6.41 0.91 0.46
N TRP A 56 -7.34 0.25 -0.23
CA TRP A 56 -8.51 0.90 -0.81
C TRP A 56 -9.70 -0.04 -0.73
N ARG A 57 -10.87 0.52 -0.48
CA ARG A 57 -12.13 -0.23 -0.54
C ARG A 57 -13.25 0.70 -1.02
N PRO A 58 -14.31 0.15 -1.69
CA PRO A 58 -15.31 0.97 -2.36
C PRO A 58 -16.14 1.86 -1.42
N ASN A 59 -16.34 1.47 -0.17
CA ASN A 59 -17.17 2.21 0.76
C ASN A 59 -16.38 3.18 1.64
N LEU A 60 -15.13 3.43 1.29
CA LEU A 60 -14.31 4.38 2.02
C LEU A 60 -14.72 5.80 1.64
N SER A 61 -15.10 6.58 2.61
CA SER A 61 -15.48 7.96 2.39
C SER A 61 -14.44 8.94 2.94
#